data_cc009d4f681c2fec57dfcc6e8122733b
#
_entry.id   cc009d4f681c2fec57dfcc6e8122733b
#
_cell.length_a   1.000
_cell.length_b   1.000
_cell.length_c   1.000
_cell.angle_alpha   90.00
_cell.angle_beta   90.00
_cell.angle_gamma   90.00
#
_symmetry.space_group_name_H-M   'P 1'
#
loop_
_entity.id
_entity.type
_entity.pdbx_description
1 polymer ?
#
loop_
_entity_poly.entity_id
_entity_poly.type
_entity_poly.pdbx_seq_one_letter_code
_entity_poly.pdbx_strand_id
1 'polypeptide(L)'
;MSKLKLLAGIPATVTVALIGWSCETNRTALAPPAGGPLFHFQQFECTPLKMTGGGRIDYPPGTRDQNPPASHEYETFGAHVIASGQVDENGTCLADKGALEWVDHRPEMEVNGHPLNLHATEVTFAERATDASCSDGAVHWGGKLRVQNTGQENLDFEVWDCDNGEPGRDDGFAISVPEIGYTVQCWEPGYNTPAEPTCYLTGGNRQFHPTH
;
A
#
# COMPACT_ATOMS: atom_id res chain seq x y z
N MET A 1 30.48 28.67 76.53
CA MET A 1 29.12 28.18 76.80
C MET A 1 28.36 28.27 75.50
N SER A 2 28.31 27.20 74.72
CA SER A 2 27.67 27.21 73.41
C SER A 2 26.41 26.34 73.46
N LYS A 3 25.31 26.92 73.05
CA LYS A 3 23.99 26.21 73.06
C LYS A 3 23.82 25.49 71.73
N LEU A 4 23.73 24.18 71.81
CA LEU A 4 23.42 23.25 70.74
C LEU A 4 21.90 23.33 70.44
N LYS A 5 21.49 23.71 69.23
CA LYS A 5 20.11 23.61 68.80
C LYS A 5 19.92 22.30 68.01
N LEU A 6 19.04 21.48 68.54
CA LEU A 6 18.58 20.26 67.91
C LEU A 6 17.58 20.63 66.83
N LEU A 7 17.87 20.24 65.57
CA LEU A 7 16.93 20.33 64.44
C LEU A 7 16.29 18.95 64.26
N ALA A 8 15.00 18.92 64.45
CA ALA A 8 14.16 17.72 64.24
C ALA A 8 14.01 17.47 62.72
N GLY A 9 14.41 16.29 62.28
CA GLY A 9 14.24 15.82 60.90
C GLY A 9 12.81 15.31 60.70
N ILE A 10 12.21 15.76 59.61
CA ILE A 10 10.92 15.29 59.14
C ILE A 10 11.17 14.08 58.19
N PRO A 11 10.57 12.93 58.40
CA PRO A 11 10.70 11.82 57.45
C PRO A 11 9.88 12.10 56.19
N ALA A 12 10.56 12.18 55.06
CA ALA A 12 9.95 12.24 53.74
C ALA A 12 9.42 10.84 53.37
N THR A 13 8.11 10.72 53.40
CA THR A 13 7.42 9.51 52.87
C THR A 13 7.50 9.53 51.35
N VAL A 14 8.30 8.67 50.75
CA VAL A 14 8.34 8.45 49.32
C VAL A 14 7.16 7.56 48.95
N THR A 15 6.13 8.14 48.37
CA THR A 15 5.04 7.39 47.78
C THR A 15 5.46 6.95 46.37
N VAL A 16 5.83 5.67 46.23
CA VAL A 16 6.09 5.07 44.93
C VAL A 16 4.75 4.82 44.25
N ALA A 17 4.37 5.68 43.33
CA ALA A 17 3.26 5.43 42.42
C ALA A 17 3.70 4.35 41.43
N LEU A 18 3.22 3.13 41.60
CA LEU A 18 3.25 2.07 40.62
C LEU A 18 2.33 2.48 39.46
N ILE A 19 2.91 3.14 38.44
CA ILE A 19 2.24 3.31 37.15
C ILE A 19 2.21 1.93 36.50
N GLY A 20 1.09 1.25 36.64
CA GLY A 20 0.81 0.04 35.88
C GLY A 20 0.83 0.41 34.38
N TRP A 21 1.87 0.02 33.68
CA TRP A 21 1.81 -0.03 32.23
C TRP A 21 0.85 -1.15 31.84
N SER A 22 -0.40 -0.77 31.66
CA SER A 22 -1.35 -1.54 30.88
C SER A 22 -0.79 -1.56 29.44
N CYS A 23 -0.20 -2.66 29.03
CA CYS A 23 -0.04 -2.96 27.62
C CYS A 23 -1.43 -3.22 27.05
N GLU A 24 -2.19 -2.17 26.82
CA GLU A 24 -3.25 -2.24 25.83
C GLU A 24 -2.56 -2.35 24.47
N THR A 25 -2.56 -3.57 23.96
CA THR A 25 -2.36 -3.83 22.53
C THR A 25 -3.60 -3.36 21.78
N ASN A 26 -3.94 -2.09 21.92
CA ASN A 26 -4.69 -1.40 20.89
C ASN A 26 -3.71 -1.27 19.71
N ARG A 27 -3.73 -2.26 18.83
CA ARG A 27 -3.41 -2.01 17.45
C ARG A 27 -4.45 -1.01 16.95
N THR A 28 -4.23 0.25 17.25
CA THR A 28 -4.78 1.31 16.43
C THR A 28 -4.23 1.00 15.06
N ALA A 29 -5.11 0.55 14.17
CA ALA A 29 -4.76 0.50 12.76
C ALA A 29 -4.09 1.85 12.50
N LEU A 30 -2.80 1.81 12.11
CA LEU A 30 -2.08 3.01 11.74
C LEU A 30 -2.97 3.68 10.71
N ALA A 31 -3.49 4.86 11.05
CA ALA A 31 -4.19 5.64 10.06
C ALA A 31 -3.25 5.71 8.85
N PRO A 32 -3.71 5.34 7.65
CA PRO A 32 -2.86 5.38 6.48
C PRO A 32 -2.22 6.76 6.44
N PRO A 33 -0.93 6.85 6.09
CA PRO A 33 -0.27 8.14 5.97
C PRO A 33 -1.16 9.02 5.11
N ALA A 34 -1.40 10.27 5.56
CA ALA A 34 -2.29 11.19 4.87
C ALA A 34 -1.81 11.31 3.41
N GLY A 35 -2.55 10.70 2.48
CA GLY A 35 -2.18 10.60 1.07
C GLY A 35 -2.05 9.17 0.52
N GLY A 36 -2.34 8.11 1.30
CA GLY A 36 -2.40 6.73 0.78
C GLY A 36 -3.58 6.52 -0.18
N PRO A 37 -3.52 5.51 -1.06
CA PRO A 37 -4.61 5.20 -1.98
C PRO A 37 -5.89 4.92 -1.20
N LEU A 38 -6.99 5.55 -1.62
CA LEU A 38 -8.27 5.50 -0.93
C LEU A 38 -9.17 4.37 -1.49
N PHE A 39 -8.65 3.17 -1.63
CA PHE A 39 -9.52 2.01 -1.54
C PHE A 39 -9.99 1.91 -0.10
N HIS A 40 -11.29 1.86 0.12
CA HIS A 40 -11.87 1.65 1.44
C HIS A 40 -11.82 0.17 1.81
N PHE A 41 -10.63 -0.41 1.80
CA PHE A 41 -10.44 -1.79 2.25
C PHE A 41 -10.79 -1.87 3.73
N GLN A 42 -11.94 -2.49 4.01
CA GLN A 42 -12.52 -2.49 5.35
C GLN A 42 -12.15 -3.71 6.19
N GLN A 43 -11.83 -4.81 5.53
CA GLN A 43 -11.48 -6.07 6.19
C GLN A 43 -10.41 -6.78 5.38
N PHE A 44 -9.47 -7.37 6.09
CA PHE A 44 -8.40 -8.17 5.51
C PHE A 44 -8.51 -9.61 6.00
N GLU A 45 -8.40 -10.56 5.10
CA GLU A 45 -8.53 -11.97 5.39
C GLU A 45 -7.38 -12.76 4.77
N CYS A 46 -6.75 -13.63 5.57
CA CYS A 46 -5.78 -14.59 5.08
C CYS A 46 -6.50 -15.80 4.48
N THR A 47 -6.91 -15.69 3.25
CA THR A 47 -7.54 -16.77 2.49
C THR A 47 -6.72 -17.12 1.26
N PRO A 48 -6.81 -18.36 0.74
CA PRO A 48 -6.18 -18.68 -0.53
C PRO A 48 -6.67 -17.75 -1.63
N LEU A 49 -5.73 -17.17 -2.37
CA LEU A 49 -6.03 -16.23 -3.44
C LEU A 49 -5.00 -16.28 -4.58
N LYS A 50 -5.43 -15.82 -5.73
CA LYS A 50 -4.56 -15.52 -6.86
C LYS A 50 -5.10 -14.29 -7.57
N MET A 51 -4.25 -13.28 -7.78
CA MET A 51 -4.53 -12.10 -8.60
C MET A 51 -3.51 -12.04 -9.73
N THR A 52 -3.96 -11.84 -10.95
CA THR A 52 -3.09 -11.81 -12.13
C THR A 52 -3.51 -10.73 -13.11
N GLY A 53 -2.57 -10.29 -13.95
CA GLY A 53 -2.86 -9.39 -15.07
C GLY A 53 -1.87 -8.25 -15.14
N GLY A 54 -2.23 -7.26 -15.91
CA GLY A 54 -1.44 -6.05 -16.10
C GLY A 54 -2.28 -4.99 -16.76
N GLY A 55 -1.75 -3.79 -16.82
CA GLY A 55 -2.54 -2.70 -17.35
C GLY A 55 -1.74 -1.46 -17.66
N ARG A 56 -2.49 -0.46 -18.05
CA ARG A 56 -2.06 0.89 -18.31
C ARG A 56 -2.99 1.87 -17.61
N ILE A 57 -2.41 2.90 -17.03
CA ILE A 57 -3.11 4.04 -16.44
C ILE A 57 -2.64 5.29 -17.16
N ASP A 58 -3.54 6.06 -17.74
CA ASP A 58 -3.22 7.30 -18.46
C ASP A 58 -3.48 8.54 -17.60
N TYR A 59 -2.68 9.58 -17.83
CA TYR A 59 -2.81 10.89 -17.21
C TYR A 59 -3.16 11.98 -18.25
N PRO A 60 -3.97 12.98 -17.92
CA PRO A 60 -4.74 13.09 -16.67
C PRO A 60 -5.83 12.03 -16.57
N PRO A 61 -6.30 11.76 -15.33
CA PRO A 61 -7.41 10.83 -15.11
C PRO A 61 -8.63 11.21 -15.94
N GLY A 62 -9.42 10.22 -16.36
CA GLY A 62 -10.62 10.45 -17.17
C GLY A 62 -10.39 10.47 -18.68
N THR A 63 -9.16 10.28 -19.17
CA THR A 63 -8.89 10.13 -20.62
C THR A 63 -9.20 8.72 -21.15
N ARG A 64 -9.94 7.96 -20.39
CA ARG A 64 -10.30 6.55 -20.53
C ARG A 64 -10.73 6.10 -21.95
N ASP A 65 -11.35 7.00 -22.70
CA ASP A 65 -11.87 6.71 -24.04
C ASP A 65 -11.03 7.26 -25.18
N GLN A 66 -9.87 7.86 -24.87
CA GLN A 66 -8.97 8.39 -25.91
C GLN A 66 -8.03 7.30 -26.41
N ASN A 67 -8.20 6.92 -27.66
CA ASN A 67 -7.31 5.96 -28.34
C ASN A 67 -6.75 6.57 -29.63
N PRO A 68 -5.46 6.91 -29.74
CA PRO A 68 -4.45 6.83 -28.68
C PRO A 68 -4.66 7.93 -27.62
N PRO A 69 -4.13 7.72 -26.38
CA PRO A 69 -4.20 8.75 -25.35
C PRO A 69 -3.52 10.02 -25.83
N ALA A 70 -4.10 11.17 -25.47
CA ALA A 70 -3.60 12.48 -25.91
C ALA A 70 -2.28 12.85 -25.26
N SER A 71 -1.91 12.21 -24.17
CA SER A 71 -0.67 12.43 -23.44
C SER A 71 0.29 11.25 -23.55
N HIS A 72 1.59 11.55 -23.50
CA HIS A 72 2.64 10.54 -23.31
C HIS A 72 2.83 10.22 -21.82
N GLU A 73 1.92 10.71 -20.96
CA GLU A 73 1.97 10.55 -19.51
C GLU A 73 1.11 9.36 -19.14
N TYR A 74 1.75 8.26 -18.82
CA TYR A 74 1.07 7.02 -18.45
C TYR A 74 1.98 6.10 -17.64
N GLU A 75 1.37 5.19 -16.92
CA GLU A 75 2.05 4.05 -16.33
C GLU A 75 1.64 2.75 -17.01
N THR A 76 2.54 1.77 -16.99
CA THR A 76 2.27 0.40 -17.40
C THR A 76 2.77 -0.56 -16.33
N PHE A 77 2.08 -1.68 -16.17
CA PHE A 77 2.51 -2.69 -15.23
C PHE A 77 2.12 -4.11 -15.64
N GLY A 78 2.88 -5.06 -15.14
CA GLY A 78 2.54 -6.47 -15.11
C GLY A 78 2.69 -6.98 -13.68
N ALA A 79 1.68 -7.66 -13.15
CA ALA A 79 1.71 -8.10 -11.78
C ALA A 79 0.93 -9.39 -11.55
N HIS A 80 1.43 -10.22 -10.61
CA HIS A 80 0.69 -11.33 -10.08
C HIS A 80 1.05 -11.58 -8.63
N VAL A 81 0.12 -12.12 -7.86
CA VAL A 81 0.34 -12.60 -6.51
C VAL A 81 -0.48 -13.84 -6.25
N ILE A 82 0.08 -14.78 -5.50
CA ILE A 82 -0.55 -16.03 -5.08
C ILE A 82 -0.29 -16.19 -3.58
N ALA A 83 -1.32 -16.52 -2.84
CA ALA A 83 -1.24 -16.86 -1.42
C ALA A 83 -2.09 -18.10 -1.12
N SER A 84 -1.60 -18.95 -0.23
CA SER A 84 -2.29 -20.15 0.26
C SER A 84 -3.15 -19.91 1.50
N GLY A 85 -3.18 -18.67 1.99
CA GLY A 85 -3.89 -18.30 3.21
C GLY A 85 -3.12 -18.63 4.50
N GLN A 86 -1.83 -18.92 4.40
CA GLN A 86 -0.98 -19.11 5.57
C GLN A 86 -0.67 -17.78 6.25
N VAL A 87 -0.44 -17.86 7.55
CA VAL A 87 -0.05 -16.69 8.37
C VAL A 87 1.27 -16.97 9.07
N ASP A 88 2.06 -15.93 9.26
CA ASP A 88 3.26 -15.99 10.09
C ASP A 88 2.92 -15.92 11.60
N GLU A 89 3.95 -15.94 12.44
CA GLU A 89 3.82 -15.85 13.90
C GLU A 89 3.26 -14.50 14.40
N ASN A 90 3.29 -13.47 13.55
CA ASN A 90 2.76 -12.14 13.82
C ASN A 90 1.33 -11.95 13.30
N GLY A 91 0.78 -12.95 12.61
CA GLY A 91 -0.54 -12.90 11.99
C GLY A 91 -0.55 -12.22 10.61
N THR A 92 0.59 -12.09 9.95
CA THR A 92 0.69 -11.57 8.58
C THR A 92 0.34 -12.65 7.58
N CYS A 93 -0.52 -12.33 6.61
CA CYS A 93 -0.87 -13.24 5.52
C CYS A 93 0.30 -13.41 4.56
N LEU A 94 0.86 -14.60 4.47
CA LEU A 94 2.05 -14.86 3.66
C LEU A 94 1.70 -15.00 2.18
N ALA A 95 2.48 -14.36 1.31
CA ALA A 95 2.46 -14.64 -0.12
C ALA A 95 3.33 -15.87 -0.43
N ASP A 96 2.83 -16.77 -1.25
CA ASP A 96 3.61 -17.91 -1.74
C ASP A 96 4.49 -17.53 -2.93
N LYS A 97 3.97 -16.67 -3.79
CA LYS A 97 4.65 -16.15 -5.00
C LYS A 97 4.06 -14.82 -5.41
N GLY A 98 4.90 -14.00 -6.01
CA GLY A 98 4.45 -12.77 -6.65
C GLY A 98 5.52 -12.16 -7.52
N ALA A 99 5.11 -11.27 -8.40
CA ALA A 99 5.98 -10.40 -9.17
C ALA A 99 5.25 -9.10 -9.51
N LEU A 100 6.02 -8.05 -9.63
CA LEU A 100 5.58 -6.75 -10.10
C LEU A 100 6.68 -6.16 -10.96
N GLU A 101 6.28 -5.65 -12.12
CA GLU A 101 7.04 -4.69 -12.89
C GLU A 101 6.14 -3.50 -13.18
N TRP A 102 6.59 -2.32 -12.77
CA TRP A 102 5.88 -1.06 -12.91
C TRP A 102 6.78 -0.06 -13.63
N VAL A 103 6.27 0.59 -14.66
CA VAL A 103 7.00 1.62 -15.41
C VAL A 103 6.17 2.88 -15.51
N ASP A 104 6.69 3.96 -14.94
CA ASP A 104 6.09 5.29 -15.03
C ASP A 104 6.78 6.09 -16.13
N HIS A 105 6.03 6.41 -17.15
CA HIS A 105 6.50 7.13 -18.35
C HIS A 105 6.32 8.64 -18.27
N ARG A 106 5.90 9.16 -17.14
CA ARG A 106 5.78 10.62 -16.95
C ARG A 106 7.16 11.27 -16.92
N PRO A 107 7.38 12.38 -17.66
CA PRO A 107 8.70 13.01 -17.75
C PRO A 107 9.28 13.46 -16.41
N GLU A 108 8.44 13.92 -15.49
CA GLU A 108 8.86 14.33 -14.14
C GLU A 108 9.29 13.15 -13.24
N MET A 109 8.99 11.93 -13.63
CA MET A 109 9.37 10.72 -12.91
C MET A 109 10.59 10.02 -13.52
N GLU A 110 11.19 10.60 -14.56
CA GLU A 110 12.41 10.04 -15.16
C GLU A 110 13.58 10.04 -14.17
N VAL A 111 14.29 8.92 -14.17
CA VAL A 111 15.50 8.72 -13.38
C VAL A 111 16.68 8.42 -14.30
N ASN A 112 17.70 9.26 -14.26
CA ASN A 112 18.88 9.17 -15.15
C ASN A 112 18.54 9.17 -16.67
N GLY A 113 17.45 9.87 -17.06
CA GLY A 113 16.99 9.95 -18.45
C GLY A 113 16.22 8.71 -18.93
N HIS A 114 15.73 7.90 -18.01
CA HIS A 114 14.89 6.74 -18.26
C HIS A 114 13.61 6.81 -17.44
N PRO A 115 12.50 6.25 -17.91
CA PRO A 115 11.29 6.09 -17.12
C PRO A 115 11.57 5.43 -15.76
N LEU A 116 10.86 5.86 -14.71
CA LEU A 116 10.94 5.20 -13.43
C LEU A 116 10.46 3.74 -13.59
N ASN A 117 11.33 2.80 -13.30
CA ASN A 117 11.01 1.37 -13.37
C ASN A 117 11.22 0.73 -12.00
N LEU A 118 10.13 0.20 -11.44
CA LEU A 118 10.08 -0.51 -10.18
C LEU A 118 9.93 -2.00 -10.45
N HIS A 119 10.79 -2.81 -9.87
CA HIS A 119 10.80 -4.26 -10.05
C HIS A 119 10.80 -4.97 -8.70
N ALA A 120 9.73 -5.72 -8.41
CA ALA A 120 9.67 -6.50 -7.18
C ALA A 120 10.77 -7.56 -7.15
N THR A 121 11.53 -7.57 -6.06
CA THR A 121 12.56 -8.58 -5.78
C THR A 121 12.02 -9.69 -4.89
N GLU A 122 11.02 -9.37 -4.08
CA GLU A 122 10.33 -10.31 -3.19
C GLU A 122 8.90 -9.83 -2.93
N VAL A 123 7.93 -10.73 -2.93
CA VAL A 123 6.57 -10.48 -2.46
C VAL A 123 6.39 -11.26 -1.17
N THR A 124 6.17 -10.55 -0.07
CA THR A 124 6.20 -11.13 1.28
C THR A 124 4.83 -11.39 1.87
N PHE A 125 3.84 -10.57 1.51
CA PHE A 125 2.50 -10.71 2.03
C PHE A 125 1.44 -10.52 0.95
N ALA A 126 0.28 -11.15 1.15
CA ALA A 126 -0.92 -10.93 0.36
C ALA A 126 -2.16 -11.31 1.17
N GLU A 127 -3.12 -10.43 1.22
CA GLU A 127 -4.36 -10.58 1.95
C GLU A 127 -5.54 -10.19 1.06
N ARG A 128 -6.60 -10.96 1.16
CA ARG A 128 -7.86 -10.61 0.53
C ARG A 128 -8.45 -9.41 1.25
N ALA A 129 -8.86 -8.41 0.49
CA ALA A 129 -9.57 -7.26 1.02
C ALA A 129 -11.03 -7.27 0.58
N THR A 130 -11.90 -6.64 1.37
CA THR A 130 -13.27 -6.34 0.95
C THR A 130 -13.38 -4.85 0.67
N ASP A 131 -13.84 -4.53 -0.53
CA ASP A 131 -14.13 -3.17 -0.95
C ASP A 131 -15.39 -3.18 -1.83
N ALA A 132 -16.34 -2.30 -1.53
CA ALA A 132 -17.60 -2.21 -2.28
C ALA A 132 -17.40 -1.74 -3.74
N SER A 133 -16.25 -1.13 -4.04
CA SER A 133 -15.86 -0.71 -5.39
C SER A 133 -15.16 -1.82 -6.20
N CYS A 134 -14.84 -2.96 -5.59
CA CYS A 134 -14.17 -4.10 -6.23
C CYS A 134 -15.10 -5.31 -6.23
N SER A 135 -15.99 -5.39 -7.23
CA SER A 135 -17.10 -6.35 -7.24
C SER A 135 -16.66 -7.82 -7.32
N ASP A 136 -15.56 -8.11 -8.02
CA ASP A 136 -15.09 -9.47 -8.24
C ASP A 136 -13.96 -9.87 -7.30
N GLY A 137 -13.21 -8.90 -6.77
CA GLY A 137 -12.23 -9.14 -5.71
C GLY A 137 -11.22 -8.02 -5.51
N ALA A 138 -10.74 -7.93 -4.29
CA ALA A 138 -9.70 -6.99 -3.91
C ALA A 138 -8.56 -7.70 -3.16
N VAL A 139 -7.33 -7.28 -3.43
CA VAL A 139 -6.12 -7.82 -2.79
C VAL A 139 -5.20 -6.69 -2.38
N HIS A 140 -4.78 -6.71 -1.11
CA HIS A 140 -3.68 -5.90 -0.62
C HIS A 140 -2.44 -6.78 -0.50
N TRP A 141 -1.34 -6.37 -1.10
CA TRP A 141 -0.12 -7.15 -1.11
C TRP A 141 1.12 -6.29 -1.26
N GLY A 142 2.27 -6.84 -0.93
CA GLY A 142 3.51 -6.10 -1.00
C GLY A 142 4.74 -6.92 -0.66
N GLY A 143 5.86 -6.22 -0.51
CA GLY A 143 7.16 -6.83 -0.24
C GLY A 143 8.30 -5.88 -0.48
N LYS A 144 9.34 -6.36 -1.17
CA LYS A 144 10.55 -5.61 -1.49
C LYS A 144 10.70 -5.43 -2.99
N LEU A 145 11.19 -4.24 -3.37
CA LEU A 145 11.50 -3.92 -4.76
C LEU A 145 12.85 -3.20 -4.92
N ARG A 146 13.26 -3.07 -6.15
CA ARG A 146 14.37 -2.21 -6.57
C ARG A 146 13.89 -1.19 -7.61
N VAL A 147 14.56 -0.04 -7.63
CA VAL A 147 14.41 0.96 -8.69
C VAL A 147 15.51 0.69 -9.72
N GLN A 148 15.11 0.37 -10.94
CA GLN A 148 16.05 0.10 -12.04
C GLN A 148 16.95 1.33 -12.31
N ASN A 149 18.21 1.09 -12.64
CA ASN A 149 19.18 2.12 -13.02
C ASN A 149 19.55 3.14 -11.92
N THR A 150 19.24 2.87 -10.65
CA THR A 150 19.55 3.80 -9.54
C THR A 150 20.48 3.20 -8.49
N GLY A 151 20.55 1.89 -8.39
CA GLY A 151 21.18 1.19 -7.28
C GLY A 151 20.36 1.18 -5.98
N GLN A 152 19.13 1.71 -5.99
CA GLN A 152 18.21 1.60 -4.86
C GLN A 152 17.56 0.23 -4.87
N GLU A 153 17.76 -0.51 -3.79
CA GLU A 153 17.29 -1.89 -3.63
C GLU A 153 16.67 -2.08 -2.25
N ASN A 154 15.89 -3.13 -2.12
CA ASN A 154 15.29 -3.56 -0.85
C ASN A 154 14.31 -2.53 -0.23
N LEU A 155 13.64 -1.75 -1.10
CA LEU A 155 12.63 -0.78 -0.69
C LEU A 155 11.30 -1.48 -0.44
N ASP A 156 10.56 -1.05 0.57
CA ASP A 156 9.22 -1.55 0.83
C ASP A 156 8.23 -1.04 -0.22
N PHE A 157 7.31 -1.90 -0.63
CA PHE A 157 6.19 -1.49 -1.46
C PHE A 157 4.89 -2.14 -1.02
N GLU A 158 3.80 -1.45 -1.27
CA GLU A 158 2.44 -1.94 -1.07
C GLU A 158 1.61 -1.66 -2.33
N VAL A 159 0.71 -2.60 -2.62
CA VAL A 159 -0.20 -2.55 -3.76
C VAL A 159 -1.63 -2.80 -3.29
N TRP A 160 -2.55 -2.02 -3.80
CA TRP A 160 -3.99 -2.22 -3.70
C TRP A 160 -4.52 -2.54 -5.09
N ASP A 161 -5.09 -3.71 -5.23
CA ASP A 161 -5.41 -4.35 -6.49
C ASP A 161 -6.88 -4.76 -6.50
N CYS A 162 -7.62 -4.33 -7.51
CA CYS A 162 -9.07 -4.38 -7.57
C CYS A 162 -9.53 -4.95 -8.90
N ASP A 163 -10.31 -6.03 -8.85
CA ASP A 163 -11.01 -6.63 -9.99
C ASP A 163 -12.49 -6.24 -9.94
N ASN A 164 -12.95 -5.56 -10.96
CA ASN A 164 -14.35 -5.18 -11.18
C ASN A 164 -15.00 -5.93 -12.35
N GLY A 165 -14.37 -7.03 -12.77
CA GLY A 165 -14.86 -7.91 -13.80
C GLY A 165 -14.52 -7.47 -15.23
N GLU A 166 -15.03 -8.24 -16.18
CA GLU A 166 -14.75 -8.03 -17.59
C GLU A 166 -15.63 -6.91 -18.18
N PRO A 167 -15.03 -6.01 -18.97
CA PRO A 167 -13.76 -6.12 -19.70
C PRO A 167 -12.55 -5.45 -19.03
N GLY A 168 -12.44 -5.36 -17.73
CA GLY A 168 -11.27 -4.85 -17.00
C GLY A 168 -11.12 -3.32 -16.98
N ARG A 169 -12.05 -2.58 -17.57
CA ARG A 169 -11.97 -1.10 -17.61
C ARG A 169 -12.21 -0.43 -16.27
N ASP A 170 -12.85 -1.14 -15.36
CA ASP A 170 -13.19 -0.66 -14.02
C ASP A 170 -12.26 -1.24 -12.96
N ASP A 171 -11.29 -2.05 -13.40
CA ASP A 171 -10.25 -2.55 -12.52
C ASP A 171 -9.34 -1.42 -12.04
N GLY A 172 -8.81 -1.55 -10.83
CA GLY A 172 -7.97 -0.57 -10.23
C GLY A 172 -6.64 -1.14 -9.76
N PHE A 173 -5.59 -0.32 -9.84
CA PHE A 173 -4.26 -0.69 -9.34
C PHE A 173 -3.58 0.53 -8.75
N ALA A 174 -3.27 0.49 -7.47
CA ALA A 174 -2.56 1.54 -6.78
C ALA A 174 -1.28 0.97 -6.14
N ILE A 175 -0.22 1.77 -6.12
CA ILE A 175 1.08 1.39 -5.57
C ILE A 175 1.65 2.50 -4.69
N SER A 176 2.33 2.11 -3.61
CA SER A 176 3.09 3.01 -2.74
C SER A 176 4.49 2.46 -2.50
N VAL A 177 5.49 3.34 -2.59
CA VAL A 177 6.89 3.08 -2.23
C VAL A 177 7.37 4.23 -1.35
N PRO A 178 7.13 4.16 -0.03
CA PRO A 178 7.31 5.28 0.89
C PRO A 178 8.72 5.85 0.93
N GLU A 179 9.76 5.01 0.84
CA GLU A 179 11.16 5.43 0.97
C GLU A 179 11.62 6.38 -0.14
N ILE A 180 10.96 6.36 -1.29
CA ILE A 180 11.23 7.29 -2.40
C ILE A 180 10.11 8.31 -2.59
N GLY A 181 9.11 8.31 -1.71
CA GLY A 181 7.95 9.21 -1.79
C GLY A 181 7.08 8.98 -3.03
N TYR A 182 7.14 7.78 -3.61
CA TYR A 182 6.36 7.44 -4.79
C TYR A 182 5.02 6.84 -4.38
N THR A 183 3.94 7.38 -4.94
CA THR A 183 2.59 6.85 -4.72
C THR A 183 1.71 7.14 -5.93
N VAL A 184 1.05 6.10 -6.44
CA VAL A 184 -0.08 6.20 -7.36
C VAL A 184 -1.34 5.93 -6.57
N GLN A 185 -2.21 6.92 -6.50
CA GLN A 185 -3.42 6.92 -5.68
C GLN A 185 -4.67 6.82 -6.53
N CYS A 186 -5.72 6.24 -5.96
CA CYS A 186 -7.04 6.21 -6.60
C CYS A 186 -7.80 7.54 -6.53
N TRP A 187 -7.28 8.54 -5.83
CA TRP A 187 -7.87 9.87 -5.64
C TRP A 187 -6.81 10.94 -5.67
N GLU A 188 -7.07 12.05 -6.35
CA GLU A 188 -6.23 13.23 -6.20
C GLU A 188 -6.55 13.98 -4.90
N PRO A 189 -5.52 14.42 -4.13
CA PRO A 189 -5.74 15.25 -2.95
C PRO A 189 -6.40 16.58 -3.35
N GLY A 190 -7.59 16.83 -2.82
CA GLY A 190 -8.29 18.12 -3.02
C GLY A 190 -9.59 18.05 -3.84
N TYR A 191 -9.93 16.93 -4.44
CA TYR A 191 -11.23 16.75 -5.05
C TYR A 191 -12.24 16.25 -4.02
N ASN A 192 -13.15 17.15 -3.60
CA ASN A 192 -14.27 16.84 -2.69
C ASN A 192 -15.47 16.20 -3.39
N THR A 193 -15.32 15.80 -4.61
CA THR A 193 -16.33 15.03 -5.38
C THR A 193 -15.73 13.68 -5.69
N PRO A 194 -16.51 12.63 -5.91
CA PRO A 194 -16.03 11.38 -6.48
C PRO A 194 -15.60 11.65 -7.93
N ALA A 195 -14.50 12.41 -8.08
CA ALA A 195 -13.76 12.47 -9.31
C ALA A 195 -13.35 11.04 -9.65
N GLU A 196 -13.33 10.70 -10.91
CA GLU A 196 -12.90 9.40 -11.40
C GLU A 196 -11.55 9.04 -10.75
N PRO A 197 -11.43 7.87 -10.10
CA PRO A 197 -10.19 7.49 -9.44
C PRO A 197 -9.05 7.40 -10.44
N THR A 198 -7.90 7.96 -10.06
CA THR A 198 -6.70 8.04 -10.91
C THR A 198 -6.05 6.69 -11.17
N CYS A 199 -6.45 5.66 -10.47
CA CYS A 199 -5.88 4.31 -10.54
C CYS A 199 -6.68 3.33 -11.41
N TYR A 200 -7.75 3.75 -12.07
CA TYR A 200 -8.46 2.85 -12.98
C TYR A 200 -7.65 2.58 -14.24
N LEU A 201 -7.71 1.34 -14.69
CA LEU A 201 -7.03 0.93 -15.90
C LEU A 201 -7.69 1.61 -17.11
N THR A 202 -6.87 2.21 -17.95
CA THR A 202 -7.28 2.69 -19.27
C THR A 202 -7.11 1.61 -20.33
N GLY A 203 -6.37 0.56 -20.01
CA GLY A 203 -6.21 -0.65 -20.80
C GLY A 203 -5.64 -1.78 -19.98
N GLY A 204 -5.92 -3.01 -20.39
CA GLY A 204 -5.51 -4.20 -19.64
C GLY A 204 -6.64 -4.80 -18.83
N ASN A 205 -6.28 -5.69 -17.90
CA ASN A 205 -7.23 -6.42 -17.06
C ASN A 205 -6.55 -6.93 -15.80
N ARG A 206 -7.26 -6.90 -14.67
CA ARG A 206 -6.92 -7.61 -13.44
C ARG A 206 -7.92 -8.74 -13.24
N GLN A 207 -7.47 -9.90 -12.80
CA GLN A 207 -8.32 -11.06 -12.57
C GLN A 207 -8.05 -11.66 -11.20
N PHE A 208 -9.07 -11.63 -10.37
CA PHE A 208 -9.09 -12.34 -9.10
C PHE A 208 -9.58 -13.77 -9.32
N HIS A 209 -8.80 -14.72 -8.85
CA HIS A 209 -9.12 -16.14 -8.90
C HIS A 209 -9.26 -16.65 -7.46
N PRO A 210 -10.47 -16.84 -6.95
CA PRO A 210 -10.64 -17.52 -5.68
C PRO A 210 -10.11 -18.96 -5.82
N THR A 211 -9.14 -19.32 -5.01
CA THR A 211 -8.62 -20.69 -4.96
C THR A 211 -9.39 -21.45 -3.89
N HIS A 212 -9.88 -22.63 -4.24
CA HIS A 212 -10.63 -23.53 -3.35
C HIS A 212 -9.70 -24.46 -2.58
#